data_847a8a707dd66695fa1dfd6c5014fb6d
#
_entry.id   847a8a707dd66695fa1dfd6c5014fb6d
#
_cell.length_a   1.000
_cell.length_b   1.000
_cell.length_c   1.000
_cell.angle_alpha   90.00
_cell.angle_beta   90.00
_cell.angle_gamma   90.00
#
_symmetry.space_group_name_H-M   'P 1'
#
loop_
_entity.id
_entity.type
_entity.pdbx_description
1 polymer ?
#
loop_
_entity_poly.entity_id
_entity_poly.type
_entity_poly.pdbx_seq_one_letter_code
_entity_poly.pdbx_strand_id
1 'polypeptide(L)'
;MANSPHGGVLKDLHVRDAPIRQQLIQESEQLPDIRLTERQLCDLELILNGGFSPLEGFMGQEDYESVVSTLRLVDGSLFPMPITLDVSQEQIDNLKLANGARVTLRDARDEAPLAILTVSSVYKPNKVEESEKVFGANDLAHPAVHYLNNSVKEFYVGGSVQAINQPEHYDYVELRYTPAELRAYFNKLSWSRVVAFQTRNPMHRAHRELTVRAARQQHANVLVHPVVGLTKPGDVDHFTRVRVYEAIIRTYPKGMAALALLPLAMRMAGPREAVWHAIIRKNFGATHFIVGRDHAGPGKNSQGKDFYGPYDAQELVTKYKDELDIEMVPFQMMSYIPDQDIYMPVDEIPKGTVTADISGTELRRRLKTGAPIPDWFSYEAVVKVLRESYPAKQKQGFTVLLTGYVNSGANAIAKALESQFQQQAGRSCSLLLGDIIRSELSAELGFAPEERHKNLQRLAFVAAELSRAGAAVIATPIAPYDASRKLAKSHIIQNGGAGGGNFFLVHVATPLEYCEKTDRRGVYAKARRGEIKGFTGIDDKYEVPSDADLTVDLSKESILSASHRIILTLEAAGLL
;
A
#
# COMPACT_ATOMS: atom_id res chain seq x y z
N MET A 1 -35.76 -10.77 5.93
CA MET A 1 -35.06 -10.03 7.01
C MET A 1 -33.58 -10.39 6.92
N ALA A 2 -32.68 -9.44 7.10
CA ALA A 2 -31.25 -9.74 7.17
C ALA A 2 -30.97 -10.73 8.32
N ASN A 3 -29.98 -11.60 8.18
CA ASN A 3 -29.56 -12.53 9.23
C ASN A 3 -29.17 -11.79 10.53
N SER A 4 -29.17 -12.50 11.67
CA SER A 4 -28.68 -11.94 12.94
C SER A 4 -27.19 -11.64 12.88
N PRO A 5 -26.69 -10.57 13.50
CA PRO A 5 -25.25 -10.36 13.64
C PRO A 5 -24.58 -11.49 14.42
N HIS A 6 -23.28 -11.62 14.31
CA HIS A 6 -22.52 -12.58 15.09
C HIS A 6 -22.62 -12.23 16.59
N GLY A 7 -22.88 -13.23 17.45
CA GLY A 7 -23.21 -13.00 18.86
C GLY A 7 -24.63 -12.48 19.11
N GLY A 8 -25.50 -12.47 18.08
CA GLY A 8 -26.93 -12.13 18.19
C GLY A 8 -27.25 -10.63 18.13
N VAL A 9 -26.37 -9.76 18.57
CA VAL A 9 -26.57 -8.30 18.66
C VAL A 9 -25.41 -7.56 18.02
N LEU A 10 -25.72 -6.58 17.17
CA LEU A 10 -24.68 -5.68 16.62
C LEU A 10 -24.22 -4.72 17.71
N LYS A 11 -22.92 -4.74 18.02
CA LYS A 11 -22.30 -3.89 19.03
C LYS A 11 -21.90 -2.53 18.42
N ASP A 12 -22.91 -1.71 18.09
CA ASP A 12 -22.68 -0.31 17.71
C ASP A 12 -22.42 0.51 18.99
N LEU A 13 -21.17 0.89 19.22
CA LEU A 13 -20.73 1.54 20.46
C LEU A 13 -20.84 3.07 20.40
N HIS A 14 -21.45 3.62 19.35
CA HIS A 14 -21.61 5.06 19.22
C HIS A 14 -22.53 5.64 20.29
N VAL A 15 -22.02 6.58 21.04
CA VAL A 15 -22.82 7.37 22.00
C VAL A 15 -23.64 8.39 21.24
N ARG A 16 -24.95 8.10 21.11
CA ARG A 16 -25.92 8.96 20.38
C ARG A 16 -26.51 10.07 21.26
N ASP A 17 -26.41 9.93 22.58
CA ASP A 17 -26.85 10.94 23.54
C ASP A 17 -25.85 12.11 23.54
N ALA A 18 -26.30 13.28 23.11
CA ALA A 18 -25.44 14.46 22.97
C ALA A 18 -24.82 14.95 24.29
N PRO A 19 -25.54 15.05 25.41
CA PRO A 19 -24.97 15.32 26.71
C PRO A 19 -23.87 14.37 27.14
N ILE A 20 -24.13 13.06 27.04
CA ILE A 20 -23.13 12.02 27.38
C ILE A 20 -21.89 12.13 26.49
N ARG A 21 -22.09 12.30 25.20
CA ARG A 21 -20.99 12.49 24.25
C ARG A 21 -20.16 13.74 24.58
N GLN A 22 -20.79 14.85 24.93
CA GLN A 22 -20.11 16.08 25.32
C GLN A 22 -19.27 15.87 26.61
N GLN A 23 -19.80 15.12 27.55
CA GLN A 23 -19.07 14.75 28.77
C GLN A 23 -17.83 13.91 28.46
N LEU A 24 -17.95 12.91 27.56
CA LEU A 24 -16.82 12.07 27.13
C LEU A 24 -15.75 12.89 26.40
N ILE A 25 -16.14 13.89 25.59
CA ILE A 25 -15.19 14.81 24.94
C ILE A 25 -14.40 15.60 26.00
N GLN A 26 -15.09 16.20 26.95
CA GLN A 26 -14.43 16.97 28.05
C GLN A 26 -13.50 16.07 28.87
N GLU A 27 -13.92 14.84 29.17
CA GLU A 27 -13.10 13.88 29.91
C GLU A 27 -11.86 13.49 29.10
N SER A 28 -12.00 13.26 27.77
CA SER A 28 -10.89 12.86 26.90
C SER A 28 -9.77 13.89 26.82
N GLU A 29 -10.05 15.17 27.13
CA GLU A 29 -9.04 16.23 27.16
C GLU A 29 -8.19 16.19 28.43
N GLN A 30 -8.66 15.52 29.49
CA GLN A 30 -8.00 15.43 30.76
C GLN A 30 -7.29 14.09 31.00
N LEU A 31 -7.66 13.08 30.25
CA LEU A 31 -7.06 11.75 30.35
C LEU A 31 -5.73 11.67 29.60
N PRO A 32 -4.81 10.80 30.04
CA PRO A 32 -3.66 10.44 29.21
C PRO A 32 -4.12 9.82 27.89
N ASP A 33 -3.31 9.93 26.84
CA ASP A 33 -3.69 9.46 25.50
C ASP A 33 -2.72 8.45 24.89
N ILE A 34 -3.27 7.57 24.04
CA ILE A 34 -2.54 6.68 23.16
C ILE A 34 -2.89 7.06 21.70
N ARG A 35 -1.89 7.43 20.93
CA ARG A 35 -2.01 7.62 19.48
C ARG A 35 -1.97 6.29 18.78
N LEU A 36 -3.00 6.01 18.00
CA LEU A 36 -3.17 4.71 17.33
C LEU A 36 -2.33 4.63 16.07
N THR A 37 -1.73 3.46 15.83
CA THR A 37 -1.15 3.10 14.54
C THR A 37 -2.27 2.88 13.52
N GLU A 38 -1.93 2.88 12.23
CA GLU A 38 -2.89 2.64 11.16
C GLU A 38 -3.66 1.31 11.31
N ARG A 39 -2.99 0.24 11.76
CA ARG A 39 -3.64 -1.04 12.06
C ARG A 39 -4.62 -0.93 13.22
N GLN A 40 -4.20 -0.33 14.32
CA GLN A 40 -5.04 -0.14 15.51
C GLN A 40 -6.23 0.77 15.20
N LEU A 41 -6.05 1.76 14.30
CA LEU A 41 -7.13 2.63 13.85
C LEU A 41 -8.19 1.85 13.07
N CYS A 42 -7.78 1.00 12.11
CA CYS A 42 -8.71 0.11 11.40
C CYS A 42 -9.46 -0.83 12.37
N ASP A 43 -8.75 -1.39 13.36
CA ASP A 43 -9.35 -2.29 14.34
C ASP A 43 -10.36 -1.54 15.23
N LEU A 44 -9.99 -0.36 15.72
CA LEU A 44 -10.90 0.46 16.54
C LEU A 44 -12.15 0.84 15.75
N GLU A 45 -12.04 1.27 14.50
CA GLU A 45 -13.18 1.62 13.67
C GLU A 45 -14.19 0.47 13.57
N LEU A 46 -13.72 -0.75 13.36
CA LEU A 46 -14.57 -1.94 13.26
C LEU A 46 -15.10 -2.43 14.63
N ILE A 47 -14.42 -2.11 15.74
CA ILE A 47 -14.96 -2.28 17.08
C ILE A 47 -16.11 -1.28 17.30
N LEU A 48 -15.86 0.01 17.04
CA LEU A 48 -16.82 1.09 17.35
C LEU A 48 -18.13 0.97 16.56
N ASN A 49 -18.05 0.56 15.28
CA ASN A 49 -19.23 0.45 14.41
C ASN A 49 -19.92 -0.92 14.44
N GLY A 50 -19.38 -1.87 15.21
CA GLY A 50 -19.91 -3.22 15.35
C GLY A 50 -19.48 -4.22 14.27
N GLY A 51 -18.56 -3.86 13.39
CA GLY A 51 -17.99 -4.77 12.39
C GLY A 51 -17.31 -5.98 13.01
N PHE A 52 -16.77 -5.82 14.23
CA PHE A 52 -16.14 -6.87 15.02
C PHE A 52 -17.04 -7.42 16.14
N SER A 53 -18.39 -7.24 16.05
CA SER A 53 -19.29 -7.89 17.02
C SER A 53 -18.96 -9.39 17.17
N PRO A 54 -18.92 -9.92 18.41
CA PRO A 54 -19.45 -9.32 19.64
C PRO A 54 -18.46 -8.47 20.46
N LEU A 55 -17.27 -8.11 19.95
CA LEU A 55 -16.29 -7.33 20.70
C LEU A 55 -16.81 -5.93 21.05
N GLU A 56 -16.51 -5.49 22.27
CA GLU A 56 -16.79 -4.14 22.79
C GLU A 56 -15.49 -3.37 23.12
N GLY A 57 -14.34 -3.86 22.69
CA GLY A 57 -13.04 -3.27 22.91
C GLY A 57 -11.89 -4.17 22.48
N PHE A 58 -10.68 -3.81 22.88
CA PHE A 58 -9.50 -4.63 22.66
C PHE A 58 -9.46 -5.79 23.66
N MET A 59 -9.02 -6.97 23.20
CA MET A 59 -9.04 -8.18 24.01
C MET A 59 -8.19 -8.08 25.25
N GLY A 60 -8.78 -8.44 26.40
CA GLY A 60 -8.04 -8.69 27.62
C GLY A 60 -7.26 -10.00 27.53
N GLN A 61 -6.43 -10.27 28.54
CA GLN A 61 -5.53 -11.43 28.53
C GLN A 61 -6.28 -12.75 28.34
N GLU A 62 -7.38 -12.97 29.06
CA GLU A 62 -8.15 -14.22 29.00
C GLU A 62 -8.75 -14.47 27.60
N ASP A 63 -9.39 -13.44 27.00
CA ASP A 63 -9.93 -13.54 25.64
C ASP A 63 -8.81 -13.74 24.61
N TYR A 64 -7.69 -13.02 24.75
CA TYR A 64 -6.55 -13.18 23.86
C TYR A 64 -5.99 -14.61 23.89
N GLU A 65 -5.71 -15.16 25.08
CA GLU A 65 -5.18 -16.51 25.23
C GLU A 65 -6.17 -17.57 24.73
N SER A 66 -7.47 -17.40 25.00
CA SER A 66 -8.53 -18.26 24.50
C SER A 66 -8.61 -18.22 22.98
N VAL A 67 -8.64 -17.02 22.38
CA VAL A 67 -8.71 -16.84 20.91
C VAL A 67 -7.49 -17.43 20.21
N VAL A 68 -6.28 -17.19 20.73
CA VAL A 68 -5.05 -17.76 20.18
C VAL A 68 -5.12 -19.29 20.20
N SER A 69 -5.59 -19.88 21.31
CA SER A 69 -5.59 -21.33 21.51
C SER A 69 -6.78 -22.05 20.88
N THR A 70 -7.99 -21.49 20.96
CA THR A 70 -9.24 -22.19 20.67
C THR A 70 -10.09 -21.56 19.56
N LEU A 71 -9.73 -20.41 19.00
CA LEU A 71 -10.51 -19.60 18.07
C LEU A 71 -11.80 -19.02 18.70
N ARG A 72 -11.88 -18.93 20.03
CA ARG A 72 -13.07 -18.51 20.76
C ARG A 72 -12.75 -17.48 21.84
N LEU A 73 -13.69 -16.58 22.06
CA LEU A 73 -13.71 -15.75 23.25
C LEU A 73 -13.99 -16.62 24.50
N VAL A 74 -13.77 -16.09 25.68
CA VAL A 74 -14.01 -16.80 26.97
C VAL A 74 -15.49 -17.19 27.13
N ASP A 75 -16.41 -16.40 26.58
CA ASP A 75 -17.85 -16.72 26.58
C ASP A 75 -18.23 -17.86 25.64
N GLY A 76 -17.28 -18.43 24.90
CA GLY A 76 -17.46 -19.50 23.93
C GLY A 76 -17.79 -19.04 22.51
N SER A 77 -18.00 -17.76 22.27
CA SER A 77 -18.29 -17.20 20.94
C SER A 77 -17.11 -17.45 19.99
N LEU A 78 -17.40 -17.94 18.78
CA LEU A 78 -16.38 -18.15 17.75
C LEU A 78 -15.79 -16.79 17.31
N PHE A 79 -14.51 -16.57 17.55
CA PHE A 79 -13.79 -15.38 17.11
C PHE A 79 -12.31 -15.75 16.88
N PRO A 80 -11.86 -15.95 15.61
CA PRO A 80 -10.61 -16.67 15.34
C PRO A 80 -9.37 -15.78 15.35
N MET A 81 -9.51 -14.46 15.48
CA MET A 81 -8.43 -13.49 15.30
C MET A 81 -8.23 -12.63 16.56
N PRO A 82 -7.03 -12.55 17.14
CA PRO A 82 -6.76 -11.64 18.23
C PRO A 82 -6.81 -10.17 17.76
N ILE A 83 -7.54 -9.33 18.51
CA ILE A 83 -7.66 -7.89 18.28
C ILE A 83 -7.05 -7.18 19.49
N THR A 84 -5.86 -6.63 19.30
CA THR A 84 -4.98 -6.20 20.39
C THR A 84 -4.51 -4.76 20.22
N LEU A 85 -4.28 -4.08 21.35
CA LEU A 85 -3.67 -2.76 21.42
C LEU A 85 -2.29 -2.90 22.10
N ASP A 86 -1.23 -2.70 21.35
CA ASP A 86 0.13 -2.85 21.85
C ASP A 86 0.71 -1.54 22.40
N VAL A 87 1.46 -1.65 23.50
CA VAL A 87 2.11 -0.54 24.18
C VAL A 87 3.52 -0.94 24.65
N SER A 88 4.40 0.06 24.81
CA SER A 88 5.73 -0.14 25.41
C SER A 88 5.66 -0.08 26.95
N GLN A 89 6.70 -0.60 27.63
CA GLN A 89 6.85 -0.43 29.07
C GLN A 89 6.84 1.05 29.46
N GLU A 90 7.52 1.89 28.70
CA GLU A 90 7.55 3.33 28.93
C GLU A 90 6.13 3.95 28.89
N GLN A 91 5.30 3.52 27.95
CA GLN A 91 3.90 3.97 27.89
C GLN A 91 3.08 3.49 29.09
N ILE A 92 3.29 2.26 29.55
CA ILE A 92 2.62 1.74 30.75
C ILE A 92 2.95 2.61 31.96
N ASP A 93 4.23 2.91 32.16
CA ASP A 93 4.70 3.68 33.32
C ASP A 93 4.23 5.15 33.25
N ASN A 94 4.39 5.79 32.09
CA ASN A 94 4.03 7.21 31.90
C ASN A 94 2.52 7.46 31.95
N LEU A 95 1.72 6.57 31.36
CA LEU A 95 0.26 6.69 31.32
C LEU A 95 -0.41 5.99 32.51
N LYS A 96 0.37 5.34 33.40
CA LYS A 96 -0.11 4.58 34.59
C LYS A 96 -1.18 3.56 34.23
N LEU A 97 -0.93 2.80 33.13
CA LEU A 97 -1.88 1.81 32.63
C LEU A 97 -1.99 0.64 33.62
N ALA A 98 -3.14 0.50 34.23
CA ALA A 98 -3.47 -0.59 35.15
C ALA A 98 -4.97 -0.88 35.06
N ASN A 99 -5.42 -1.99 35.65
CA ASN A 99 -6.84 -2.31 35.71
C ASN A 99 -7.67 -1.14 36.29
N GLY A 100 -8.71 -0.75 35.58
CA GLY A 100 -9.56 0.40 35.90
C GLY A 100 -9.03 1.76 35.43
N ALA A 101 -7.81 1.84 34.91
CA ALA A 101 -7.29 3.06 34.29
C ALA A 101 -8.11 3.43 33.03
N ARG A 102 -8.28 4.74 32.83
CA ARG A 102 -8.95 5.28 31.66
C ARG A 102 -7.95 6.05 30.80
N VAL A 103 -7.98 5.82 29.48
CA VAL A 103 -7.06 6.44 28.53
C VAL A 103 -7.80 6.80 27.24
N THR A 104 -7.49 7.95 26.67
CA THR A 104 -8.06 8.40 25.40
C THR A 104 -7.31 7.75 24.24
N LEU A 105 -8.04 7.16 23.31
CA LEU A 105 -7.52 6.67 22.04
C LEU A 105 -7.67 7.77 20.98
N ARG A 106 -6.54 8.21 20.41
CA ARG A 106 -6.52 9.30 19.42
C ARG A 106 -6.10 8.82 18.04
N ASP A 107 -6.66 9.48 17.05
CA ASP A 107 -6.17 9.37 15.68
C ASP A 107 -4.83 10.09 15.55
N ALA A 108 -3.78 9.39 15.11
CA ALA A 108 -2.46 10.01 14.93
C ALA A 108 -2.40 11.00 13.74
N ARG A 109 -3.42 11.04 12.88
CA ARG A 109 -3.47 11.90 11.68
C ARG A 109 -3.87 13.33 12.00
N ASP A 110 -4.78 13.52 12.97
CA ASP A 110 -5.40 14.82 13.29
C ASP A 110 -5.56 15.08 14.81
N GLU A 111 -5.07 14.14 15.66
CA GLU A 111 -5.15 14.15 17.11
C GLU A 111 -6.60 14.07 17.64
N ALA A 112 -7.59 13.74 16.81
CA ALA A 112 -8.98 13.65 17.24
C ALA A 112 -9.19 12.55 18.28
N PRO A 113 -9.95 12.79 19.38
CA PRO A 113 -10.30 11.75 20.32
C PRO A 113 -11.36 10.84 19.71
N LEU A 114 -11.06 9.55 19.62
CA LEU A 114 -11.95 8.56 19.01
C LEU A 114 -12.76 7.80 20.05
N ALA A 115 -12.12 7.38 21.14
CA ALA A 115 -12.77 6.61 22.21
C ALA A 115 -12.02 6.77 23.53
N ILE A 116 -12.69 6.44 24.62
CA ILE A 116 -12.05 6.23 25.92
C ILE A 116 -12.00 4.73 26.19
N LEU A 117 -10.80 4.20 26.37
CA LEU A 117 -10.56 2.82 26.79
C LEU A 117 -10.55 2.76 28.32
N THR A 118 -11.37 1.86 28.89
CA THR A 118 -11.26 1.46 30.30
C THR A 118 -10.48 0.16 30.35
N VAL A 119 -9.26 0.24 30.88
CA VAL A 119 -8.32 -0.88 30.93
C VAL A 119 -8.83 -1.99 31.84
N SER A 120 -8.91 -3.22 31.34
CA SER A 120 -9.22 -4.43 32.13
C SER A 120 -7.96 -5.23 32.46
N SER A 121 -6.97 -5.24 31.56
CA SER A 121 -5.71 -5.95 31.77
C SER A 121 -4.57 -5.35 30.97
N VAL A 122 -3.36 -5.48 31.53
CA VAL A 122 -2.08 -5.20 30.84
C VAL A 122 -1.26 -6.48 30.93
N TYR A 123 -0.83 -7.03 29.81
CA TYR A 123 -0.17 -8.34 29.77
C TYR A 123 0.89 -8.42 28.68
N LYS A 124 1.82 -9.35 28.85
CA LYS A 124 2.87 -9.62 27.86
C LYS A 124 2.49 -10.82 27.02
N PRO A 125 2.27 -10.66 25.71
CA PRO A 125 1.90 -11.77 24.83
C PRO A 125 3.06 -12.73 24.60
N ASN A 126 2.74 -14.00 24.36
CA ASN A 126 3.67 -14.96 23.80
C ASN A 126 3.64 -14.88 22.28
N LYS A 127 4.48 -14.02 21.70
CA LYS A 127 4.50 -13.75 20.24
C LYS A 127 4.87 -14.99 19.40
N VAL A 128 5.64 -15.92 19.96
CA VAL A 128 5.98 -17.18 19.27
C VAL A 128 4.74 -18.06 19.16
N GLU A 129 4.03 -18.25 20.26
CA GLU A 129 2.79 -19.01 20.29
C GLU A 129 1.69 -18.38 19.41
N GLU A 130 1.56 -17.05 19.45
CA GLU A 130 0.66 -16.32 18.55
C GLU A 130 1.03 -16.58 17.09
N SER A 131 2.32 -16.49 16.72
CA SER A 131 2.78 -16.78 15.36
C SER A 131 2.42 -18.20 14.91
N GLU A 132 2.69 -19.18 15.74
CA GLU A 132 2.45 -20.59 15.42
C GLU A 132 0.97 -20.95 15.36
N LYS A 133 0.17 -20.49 16.32
CA LYS A 133 -1.24 -20.86 16.40
C LYS A 133 -2.15 -20.03 15.49
N VAL A 134 -1.89 -18.71 15.33
CA VAL A 134 -2.74 -17.85 14.51
C VAL A 134 -2.32 -17.89 13.04
N PHE A 135 -1.02 -17.88 12.75
CA PHE A 135 -0.48 -17.81 11.38
C PHE A 135 0.09 -19.14 10.88
N GLY A 136 0.11 -20.18 11.73
CA GLY A 136 0.57 -21.52 11.35
C GLY A 136 2.07 -21.68 11.22
N ALA A 137 2.86 -20.65 11.46
CA ALA A 137 4.32 -20.69 11.39
C ALA A 137 4.96 -19.47 12.07
N ASN A 138 6.13 -19.65 12.66
CA ASN A 138 6.98 -18.55 13.15
C ASN A 138 8.06 -18.23 12.09
N ASP A 139 7.62 -17.85 10.89
CA ASP A 139 8.48 -17.54 9.73
C ASP A 139 8.31 -16.05 9.34
N LEU A 140 9.41 -15.30 9.35
CA LEU A 140 9.41 -13.86 9.02
C LEU A 140 9.05 -13.55 7.54
N ALA A 141 9.01 -14.55 6.66
CA ALA A 141 8.46 -14.39 5.32
C ALA A 141 6.93 -14.16 5.35
N HIS A 142 6.25 -14.52 6.45
CA HIS A 142 4.85 -14.22 6.66
C HIS A 142 4.69 -12.74 7.09
N PRO A 143 3.91 -11.90 6.36
CA PRO A 143 3.82 -10.46 6.65
C PRO A 143 3.35 -10.13 8.07
N ALA A 144 2.39 -10.90 8.61
CA ALA A 144 1.90 -10.68 9.97
C ALA A 144 2.90 -11.13 11.04
N VAL A 145 3.64 -12.21 10.82
CA VAL A 145 4.71 -12.64 11.73
C VAL A 145 5.85 -11.63 11.73
N HIS A 146 6.21 -11.11 10.55
CA HIS A 146 7.17 -10.01 10.45
C HIS A 146 6.72 -8.77 11.24
N TYR A 147 5.46 -8.36 11.05
CA TYR A 147 4.88 -7.23 11.78
C TYR A 147 4.86 -7.46 13.30
N LEU A 148 4.41 -8.64 13.74
CA LEU A 148 4.32 -9.03 15.15
C LEU A 148 5.70 -8.95 15.85
N ASN A 149 6.75 -9.38 15.17
CA ASN A 149 8.10 -9.41 15.76
C ASN A 149 8.83 -8.07 15.66
N ASN A 150 8.60 -7.25 14.62
CA ASN A 150 9.40 -6.06 14.36
C ASN A 150 8.67 -4.73 14.67
N SER A 151 7.33 -4.72 14.69
CA SER A 151 6.55 -3.49 14.84
C SER A 151 5.69 -3.47 16.10
N VAL A 152 5.17 -4.62 16.53
CA VAL A 152 4.35 -4.73 17.74
C VAL A 152 5.21 -4.60 18.98
N LYS A 153 4.80 -3.74 19.92
CA LYS A 153 5.48 -3.48 21.18
C LYS A 153 5.41 -4.68 22.14
N GLU A 154 5.98 -4.55 23.33
CA GLU A 154 6.20 -5.68 24.25
C GLU A 154 4.96 -6.14 25.01
N PHE A 155 4.00 -5.23 25.23
CA PHE A 155 2.80 -5.48 26.05
C PHE A 155 1.54 -5.20 25.27
N TYR A 156 0.46 -5.89 25.64
CA TYR A 156 -0.89 -5.62 25.19
C TYR A 156 -1.75 -5.03 26.30
N VAL A 157 -2.67 -4.15 25.92
CA VAL A 157 -3.66 -3.55 26.80
C VAL A 157 -5.05 -3.91 26.28
N GLY A 158 -5.84 -4.57 27.12
CA GLY A 158 -7.23 -4.92 26.83
C GLY A 158 -8.21 -4.13 27.69
N GLY A 159 -9.43 -4.01 27.19
CA GLY A 159 -10.51 -3.34 27.89
C GLY A 159 -11.65 -2.91 26.99
N SER A 160 -12.74 -2.42 27.60
CA SER A 160 -13.90 -1.91 26.87
C SER A 160 -13.69 -0.47 26.43
N VAL A 161 -14.32 -0.09 25.30
CA VAL A 161 -14.24 1.27 24.76
C VAL A 161 -15.60 1.97 24.76
N GLN A 162 -15.59 3.27 25.00
CA GLN A 162 -16.72 4.18 24.84
C GLN A 162 -16.43 5.11 23.66
N ALA A 163 -17.23 5.01 22.60
CA ALA A 163 -17.01 5.76 21.37
C ALA A 163 -17.32 7.24 21.54
N ILE A 164 -16.42 8.11 21.09
CA ILE A 164 -16.60 9.55 20.97
C ILE A 164 -16.86 9.94 19.53
N ASN A 165 -15.92 9.55 18.63
CA ASN A 165 -15.97 9.80 17.20
C ASN A 165 -15.57 8.55 16.44
N GLN A 166 -16.00 8.45 15.16
CA GLN A 166 -15.38 7.54 14.20
C GLN A 166 -14.12 8.20 13.61
N PRO A 167 -13.13 7.40 13.16
CA PRO A 167 -12.06 7.90 12.31
C PRO A 167 -12.64 8.62 11.08
N GLU A 168 -12.15 9.82 10.80
CA GLU A 168 -12.61 10.57 9.63
C GLU A 168 -11.94 10.07 8.36
N HIS A 169 -12.74 9.91 7.30
CA HIS A 169 -12.30 9.53 5.96
C HIS A 169 -12.63 10.62 4.98
N TYR A 170 -11.66 10.97 4.11
CA TYR A 170 -11.80 12.03 3.11
C TYR A 170 -11.94 11.47 1.69
N ASP A 171 -11.96 10.13 1.54
CA ASP A 171 -12.05 9.42 0.28
C ASP A 171 -13.25 8.48 0.27
N TYR A 172 -14.02 8.47 -0.83
CA TYR A 172 -15.13 7.55 -1.08
C TYR A 172 -16.12 7.43 0.10
N VAL A 173 -16.42 8.54 0.75
CA VAL A 173 -17.21 8.61 1.99
C VAL A 173 -18.58 7.94 1.82
N GLU A 174 -19.20 8.10 0.65
CA GLU A 174 -20.49 7.52 0.30
C GLU A 174 -20.50 5.99 0.16
N LEU A 175 -19.31 5.36 0.10
CA LEU A 175 -19.15 3.90 0.01
C LEU A 175 -18.73 3.27 1.35
N ARG A 176 -18.44 4.09 2.37
CA ARG A 176 -17.96 3.64 3.69
C ARG A 176 -19.13 3.43 4.67
N TYR A 177 -19.98 2.46 4.35
CA TYR A 177 -21.10 2.10 5.21
C TYR A 177 -20.65 1.43 6.51
N THR A 178 -21.25 1.81 7.62
CA THR A 178 -21.24 1.00 8.84
C THR A 178 -22.11 -0.26 8.67
N PRO A 179 -21.93 -1.30 9.52
CA PRO A 179 -22.80 -2.47 9.49
C PRO A 179 -24.29 -2.13 9.60
N ALA A 180 -24.65 -1.19 10.48
CA ALA A 180 -26.03 -0.76 10.68
C ALA A 180 -26.62 -0.09 9.41
N GLU A 181 -25.85 0.80 8.79
CA GLU A 181 -26.26 1.49 7.56
C GLU A 181 -26.40 0.52 6.38
N LEU A 182 -25.44 -0.40 6.21
CA LEU A 182 -25.50 -1.35 5.10
C LEU A 182 -26.67 -2.33 5.25
N ARG A 183 -26.96 -2.79 6.47
CA ARG A 183 -28.15 -3.58 6.78
C ARG A 183 -29.44 -2.81 6.47
N ALA A 184 -29.51 -1.54 6.86
CA ALA A 184 -30.65 -0.68 6.53
C ALA A 184 -30.79 -0.47 5.03
N TYR A 185 -29.66 -0.32 4.32
CA TYR A 185 -29.65 -0.20 2.85
C TYR A 185 -30.19 -1.47 2.16
N PHE A 186 -29.77 -2.66 2.60
CA PHE A 186 -30.32 -3.93 2.08
C PHE A 186 -31.82 -4.06 2.35
N ASN A 187 -32.29 -3.69 3.53
CA ASN A 187 -33.73 -3.68 3.85
C ASN A 187 -34.51 -2.73 2.92
N LYS A 188 -33.96 -1.52 2.66
CA LYS A 188 -34.58 -0.57 1.72
C LYS A 188 -34.65 -1.10 0.30
N LEU A 189 -33.67 -1.91 -0.13
CA LEU A 189 -33.67 -2.58 -1.43
C LEU A 189 -34.51 -3.89 -1.44
N SER A 190 -35.07 -4.29 -0.32
CA SER A 190 -35.76 -5.58 -0.14
C SER A 190 -34.87 -6.79 -0.44
N TRP A 191 -33.58 -6.68 -0.16
CA TRP A 191 -32.63 -7.77 -0.30
C TRP A 191 -32.70 -8.69 0.92
N SER A 192 -33.12 -9.93 0.71
CA SER A 192 -33.24 -10.94 1.77
C SER A 192 -32.03 -11.89 1.82
N ARG A 193 -31.34 -12.06 0.68
CA ARG A 193 -30.15 -12.90 0.54
C ARG A 193 -29.07 -12.10 -0.15
N VAL A 194 -27.90 -12.05 0.47
CA VAL A 194 -26.75 -11.26 -0.01
C VAL A 194 -25.51 -12.14 -0.01
N VAL A 195 -24.90 -12.31 -1.17
CA VAL A 195 -23.61 -12.97 -1.32
C VAL A 195 -22.49 -11.93 -1.33
N ALA A 196 -21.63 -11.99 -0.34
CA ALA A 196 -20.49 -11.08 -0.22
C ALA A 196 -19.26 -11.63 -0.94
N PHE A 197 -18.62 -10.75 -1.68
CA PHE A 197 -17.34 -11.00 -2.33
C PHE A 197 -16.27 -10.07 -1.76
N GLN A 198 -15.24 -10.68 -1.14
CA GLN A 198 -14.08 -9.96 -0.61
C GLN A 198 -12.96 -9.98 -1.64
N THR A 199 -12.35 -8.81 -1.84
CA THR A 199 -11.15 -8.70 -2.69
C THR A 199 -10.21 -7.62 -2.19
N ARG A 200 -8.95 -7.75 -2.50
CA ARG A 200 -7.88 -6.76 -2.35
C ARG A 200 -7.15 -6.51 -3.67
N ASN A 201 -7.65 -7.06 -4.75
CA ASN A 201 -7.09 -6.94 -6.10
C ASN A 201 -8.08 -6.24 -7.04
N PRO A 202 -7.60 -5.61 -8.11
CA PRO A 202 -8.47 -5.14 -9.18
C PRO A 202 -9.36 -6.26 -9.72
N MET A 203 -10.62 -5.96 -9.99
CA MET A 203 -11.57 -6.91 -10.56
C MET A 203 -11.56 -6.84 -12.09
N HIS A 204 -11.70 -8.00 -12.73
CA HIS A 204 -11.84 -8.18 -14.16
C HIS A 204 -13.12 -8.96 -14.49
N ARG A 205 -13.40 -9.22 -15.77
CA ARG A 205 -14.62 -9.92 -16.21
C ARG A 205 -14.83 -11.26 -15.49
N ALA A 206 -13.78 -12.07 -15.34
CA ALA A 206 -13.88 -13.35 -14.63
C ALA A 206 -14.45 -13.21 -13.22
N HIS A 207 -14.04 -12.19 -12.47
CA HIS A 207 -14.55 -11.93 -11.11
C HIS A 207 -16.03 -11.50 -11.14
N ARG A 208 -16.40 -10.67 -12.09
CA ARG A 208 -17.79 -10.25 -12.28
C ARG A 208 -18.68 -11.46 -12.64
N GLU A 209 -18.26 -12.30 -13.59
CA GLU A 209 -19.00 -13.49 -13.99
C GLU A 209 -19.16 -14.50 -12.84
N LEU A 210 -18.08 -14.71 -12.07
CA LEU A 210 -18.11 -15.52 -10.85
C LEU A 210 -19.18 -15.03 -9.87
N THR A 211 -19.15 -13.74 -9.54
CA THR A 211 -20.07 -13.17 -8.53
C THR A 211 -21.52 -13.17 -9.00
N VAL A 212 -21.76 -12.90 -10.29
CA VAL A 212 -23.10 -12.99 -10.91
C VAL A 212 -23.61 -14.44 -10.89
N ARG A 213 -22.74 -15.41 -11.21
CA ARG A 213 -23.08 -16.83 -11.15
C ARG A 213 -23.42 -17.27 -9.72
N ALA A 214 -22.57 -16.94 -8.76
CA ALA A 214 -22.79 -17.23 -7.35
C ALA A 214 -24.13 -16.66 -6.87
N ALA A 215 -24.43 -15.40 -7.21
CA ALA A 215 -25.69 -14.78 -6.85
C ALA A 215 -26.92 -15.49 -7.46
N ARG A 216 -26.84 -15.87 -8.74
CA ARG A 216 -27.90 -16.61 -9.41
C ARG A 216 -28.14 -17.99 -8.79
N GLN A 217 -27.08 -18.73 -8.49
CA GLN A 217 -27.16 -20.05 -7.87
C GLN A 217 -27.75 -19.98 -6.46
N GLN A 218 -27.47 -18.91 -5.73
CA GLN A 218 -27.95 -18.70 -4.36
C GLN A 218 -29.25 -17.91 -4.29
N HIS A 219 -29.82 -17.49 -5.42
CA HIS A 219 -30.98 -16.58 -5.47
C HIS A 219 -30.75 -15.34 -4.58
N ALA A 220 -29.59 -14.73 -4.70
CA ALA A 220 -29.10 -13.66 -3.85
C ALA A 220 -28.67 -12.43 -4.66
N ASN A 221 -28.48 -11.31 -3.98
CA ASN A 221 -27.83 -10.11 -4.52
C ASN A 221 -26.34 -10.12 -4.18
N VAL A 222 -25.53 -9.35 -4.90
CA VAL A 222 -24.08 -9.28 -4.71
C VAL A 222 -23.70 -8.08 -3.86
N LEU A 223 -22.92 -8.30 -2.82
CA LEU A 223 -22.16 -7.27 -2.15
C LEU A 223 -20.68 -7.39 -2.56
N VAL A 224 -20.19 -6.47 -3.37
CA VAL A 224 -18.75 -6.29 -3.57
C VAL A 224 -18.20 -5.51 -2.39
N HIS A 225 -17.40 -6.17 -1.54
CA HIS A 225 -16.96 -5.63 -0.24
C HIS A 225 -15.43 -5.71 -0.11
N PRO A 226 -14.71 -4.89 -0.89
CA PRO A 226 -13.25 -4.88 -0.90
C PRO A 226 -12.67 -4.27 0.38
N VAL A 227 -11.49 -4.74 0.76
CA VAL A 227 -10.70 -4.17 1.85
C VAL A 227 -9.97 -2.91 1.35
N VAL A 228 -10.13 -1.80 2.08
CA VAL A 228 -9.46 -0.51 1.82
C VAL A 228 -8.56 -0.05 2.97
N GLY A 229 -8.48 -0.79 4.07
CA GLY A 229 -7.46 -0.64 5.08
C GLY A 229 -6.11 -1.26 4.66
N LEU A 230 -5.33 -1.72 5.63
CA LEU A 230 -4.04 -2.33 5.35
C LEU A 230 -4.20 -3.69 4.65
N THR A 231 -3.42 -3.89 3.60
CA THR A 231 -3.35 -5.13 2.83
C THR A 231 -1.89 -5.62 2.74
N LYS A 232 -1.62 -6.61 1.89
CA LYS A 232 -0.28 -7.12 1.69
C LYS A 232 0.62 -6.08 1.01
N PRO A 233 1.87 -5.88 1.47
CA PRO A 233 2.83 -5.04 0.76
C PRO A 233 2.98 -5.44 -0.72
N GLY A 234 2.94 -4.45 -1.60
CA GLY A 234 2.99 -4.63 -3.06
C GLY A 234 1.63 -4.87 -3.74
N ASP A 235 0.53 -4.88 -3.00
CA ASP A 235 -0.81 -4.81 -3.59
C ASP A 235 -1.03 -3.45 -4.29
N VAL A 236 -1.94 -3.43 -5.26
CA VAL A 236 -2.39 -2.19 -5.90
C VAL A 236 -3.00 -1.27 -4.84
N ASP A 237 -2.68 0.02 -4.88
CA ASP A 237 -3.21 1.01 -3.94
C ASP A 237 -4.75 1.04 -3.93
N HIS A 238 -5.34 1.42 -2.82
CA HIS A 238 -6.79 1.34 -2.66
C HIS A 238 -7.54 2.35 -3.54
N PHE A 239 -6.97 3.53 -3.86
CA PHE A 239 -7.60 4.50 -4.75
C PHE A 239 -7.79 3.94 -6.15
N THR A 240 -6.74 3.30 -6.69
CA THR A 240 -6.83 2.59 -7.97
C THR A 240 -7.83 1.45 -7.92
N ARG A 241 -7.81 0.65 -6.85
CA ARG A 241 -8.73 -0.48 -6.69
C ARG A 241 -10.19 -0.02 -6.63
N VAL A 242 -10.50 1.01 -5.85
CA VAL A 242 -11.87 1.52 -5.72
C VAL A 242 -12.38 2.09 -7.05
N ARG A 243 -11.57 2.85 -7.79
CA ARG A 243 -11.95 3.31 -9.15
C ARG A 243 -12.24 2.15 -10.09
N VAL A 244 -11.48 1.05 -9.99
CA VAL A 244 -11.78 -0.19 -10.73
C VAL A 244 -13.11 -0.79 -10.31
N TYR A 245 -13.41 -0.85 -8.99
CA TYR A 245 -14.69 -1.38 -8.50
C TYR A 245 -15.87 -0.51 -8.92
N GLU A 246 -15.75 0.81 -8.88
CA GLU A 246 -16.77 1.73 -9.40
C GLU A 246 -17.00 1.56 -10.92
N ALA A 247 -15.95 1.30 -11.68
CA ALA A 247 -16.08 1.03 -13.10
C ALA A 247 -16.80 -0.31 -13.36
N ILE A 248 -16.44 -1.36 -12.64
CA ILE A 248 -16.99 -2.69 -12.87
C ILE A 248 -18.41 -2.86 -12.31
N ILE A 249 -18.76 -2.19 -11.19
CA ILE A 249 -20.09 -2.31 -10.60
C ILE A 249 -21.19 -1.87 -11.57
N ARG A 250 -20.90 -0.92 -12.43
CA ARG A 250 -21.81 -0.43 -13.48
C ARG A 250 -22.15 -1.47 -14.54
N THR A 251 -21.37 -2.54 -14.64
CA THR A 251 -21.58 -3.63 -15.62
C THR A 251 -22.50 -4.73 -15.10
N TYR A 252 -22.86 -4.70 -13.82
CA TYR A 252 -23.82 -5.64 -13.25
C TYR A 252 -25.24 -5.34 -13.70
N PRO A 253 -26.13 -6.35 -13.77
CA PRO A 253 -27.54 -6.09 -13.96
C PRO A 253 -28.08 -5.10 -12.92
N LYS A 254 -28.97 -4.21 -13.36
CA LYS A 254 -29.55 -3.16 -12.50
C LYS A 254 -30.19 -3.77 -11.24
N GLY A 255 -29.82 -3.26 -10.07
CA GLY A 255 -30.35 -3.71 -8.79
C GLY A 255 -29.79 -5.03 -8.28
N MET A 256 -28.81 -5.62 -8.97
CA MET A 256 -28.22 -6.91 -8.58
C MET A 256 -27.05 -6.77 -7.60
N ALA A 257 -26.28 -5.71 -7.69
CA ALA A 257 -25.03 -5.56 -6.93
C ALA A 257 -24.93 -4.21 -6.23
N ALA A 258 -24.26 -4.21 -5.08
CA ALA A 258 -23.86 -3.02 -4.33
C ALA A 258 -22.35 -3.07 -4.06
N LEU A 259 -21.75 -1.90 -3.92
CA LEU A 259 -20.35 -1.72 -3.53
C LEU A 259 -20.34 -1.03 -2.15
N ALA A 260 -19.60 -1.61 -1.21
CA ALA A 260 -19.29 -1.00 0.08
C ALA A 260 -17.82 -1.27 0.42
N LEU A 261 -17.16 -0.35 1.12
CA LEU A 261 -15.75 -0.45 1.45
C LEU A 261 -15.56 -0.93 2.90
N LEU A 262 -14.58 -1.79 3.11
CA LEU A 262 -14.27 -2.32 4.44
C LEU A 262 -12.92 -1.78 4.93
N PRO A 263 -12.88 -0.99 6.01
CA PRO A 263 -11.66 -0.45 6.59
C PRO A 263 -10.92 -1.50 7.46
N LEU A 264 -10.63 -2.65 6.89
CA LEU A 264 -10.01 -3.78 7.58
C LEU A 264 -8.49 -3.76 7.39
N ALA A 265 -7.74 -3.96 8.45
CA ALA A 265 -6.33 -4.32 8.37
C ALA A 265 -6.19 -5.84 8.25
N MET A 266 -5.89 -6.34 7.07
CA MET A 266 -5.70 -7.78 6.83
C MET A 266 -4.49 -8.34 7.57
N ARG A 267 -4.59 -9.58 8.04
CA ARG A 267 -3.51 -10.32 8.74
C ARG A 267 -2.82 -11.35 7.85
N MET A 268 -3.40 -11.70 6.72
CA MET A 268 -2.95 -12.76 5.81
C MET A 268 -2.92 -14.16 6.47
N ALA A 269 -3.81 -14.39 7.45
CA ALA A 269 -3.88 -15.59 8.28
C ALA A 269 -4.64 -16.77 7.64
N GLY A 270 -4.85 -16.73 6.32
CA GLY A 270 -5.45 -17.84 5.56
C GLY A 270 -6.76 -18.37 6.15
N PRO A 271 -6.80 -19.62 6.64
CA PRO A 271 -8.01 -20.26 7.16
C PRO A 271 -8.69 -19.49 8.30
N ARG A 272 -7.92 -19.02 9.30
CA ARG A 272 -8.48 -18.22 10.40
C ARG A 272 -9.05 -16.90 9.92
N GLU A 273 -8.36 -16.26 9.00
CA GLU A 273 -8.85 -15.01 8.42
C GLU A 273 -10.12 -15.21 7.58
N ALA A 274 -10.27 -16.33 6.90
CA ALA A 274 -11.49 -16.65 6.16
C ALA A 274 -12.72 -16.74 7.09
N VAL A 275 -12.58 -17.38 8.26
CA VAL A 275 -13.62 -17.42 9.29
C VAL A 275 -13.91 -16.03 9.84
N TRP A 276 -12.88 -15.24 10.11
CA TRP A 276 -13.03 -13.85 10.56
C TRP A 276 -13.72 -12.98 9.51
N HIS A 277 -13.35 -13.13 8.24
CA HIS A 277 -14.01 -12.45 7.14
C HIS A 277 -15.49 -12.82 6.99
N ALA A 278 -15.85 -14.07 7.27
CA ALA A 278 -17.25 -14.51 7.27
C ALA A 278 -18.03 -13.82 8.41
N ILE A 279 -17.46 -13.78 9.63
CA ILE A 279 -18.05 -13.07 10.78
C ILE A 279 -18.29 -11.59 10.45
N ILE A 280 -17.30 -10.91 9.91
CA ILE A 280 -17.41 -9.50 9.54
C ILE A 280 -18.53 -9.30 8.52
N ARG A 281 -18.57 -10.10 7.44
CA ARG A 281 -19.62 -9.96 6.40
C ARG A 281 -21.01 -10.26 6.94
N LYS A 282 -21.13 -11.22 7.85
CA LYS A 282 -22.37 -11.46 8.59
C LYS A 282 -22.81 -10.22 9.37
N ASN A 283 -21.89 -9.56 10.08
CA ASN A 283 -22.16 -8.32 10.79
C ASN A 283 -22.63 -7.20 9.86
N PHE A 284 -22.09 -7.12 8.67
CA PHE A 284 -22.54 -6.21 7.60
C PHE A 284 -23.82 -6.66 6.87
N GLY A 285 -24.42 -7.80 7.24
CA GLY A 285 -25.71 -8.23 6.73
C GLY A 285 -25.67 -9.24 5.57
N ALA A 286 -24.49 -9.75 5.21
CA ALA A 286 -24.37 -10.82 4.22
C ALA A 286 -24.88 -12.15 4.77
N THR A 287 -25.56 -12.93 3.93
CA THR A 287 -26.06 -14.27 4.25
C THR A 287 -25.21 -15.38 3.63
N HIS A 288 -24.39 -15.03 2.65
CA HIS A 288 -23.48 -15.93 1.95
C HIS A 288 -22.14 -15.24 1.78
N PHE A 289 -21.07 -16.03 1.79
CA PHE A 289 -19.72 -15.50 1.64
C PHE A 289 -18.90 -16.35 0.66
N ILE A 290 -18.35 -15.73 -0.37
CA ILE A 290 -17.48 -16.39 -1.35
C ILE A 290 -16.07 -16.54 -0.75
N VAL A 291 -15.62 -17.79 -0.59
CA VAL A 291 -14.29 -18.12 -0.07
C VAL A 291 -13.41 -18.59 -1.22
N GLY A 292 -12.34 -17.85 -1.46
CA GLY A 292 -11.37 -18.14 -2.51
C GLY A 292 -10.52 -19.37 -2.22
N ARG A 293 -9.93 -19.89 -3.28
CA ARG A 293 -8.76 -20.77 -3.16
C ARG A 293 -7.60 -19.96 -2.62
N ASP A 294 -6.84 -20.49 -1.65
CA ASP A 294 -5.78 -19.75 -0.93
C ASP A 294 -6.27 -18.38 -0.39
N HIS A 295 -7.46 -18.39 0.23
CA HIS A 295 -8.10 -17.18 0.74
C HIS A 295 -7.23 -16.52 1.81
N ALA A 296 -6.92 -15.22 1.63
CA ALA A 296 -6.04 -14.45 2.50
C ALA A 296 -4.66 -15.09 2.74
N GLY A 297 -4.17 -15.88 1.78
CA GLY A 297 -2.86 -16.48 1.84
C GLY A 297 -1.74 -15.46 1.61
N PRO A 298 -0.63 -15.52 2.40
CA PRO A 298 0.49 -14.59 2.27
C PRO A 298 1.41 -14.93 1.09
N GLY A 299 1.26 -16.11 0.49
CA GLY A 299 2.12 -16.65 -0.55
C GLY A 299 3.10 -17.68 -0.02
N LYS A 300 4.37 -17.62 -0.42
CA LYS A 300 5.38 -18.62 -0.12
C LYS A 300 6.18 -18.27 1.14
N ASN A 301 6.52 -19.30 1.91
CA ASN A 301 7.39 -19.23 3.08
C ASN A 301 8.88 -19.11 2.67
N SER A 302 9.77 -19.02 3.66
CA SER A 302 11.23 -18.93 3.45
C SER A 302 11.83 -20.13 2.69
N GLN A 303 11.12 -21.27 2.63
CA GLN A 303 11.52 -22.48 1.90
C GLN A 303 10.88 -22.57 0.49
N GLY A 304 10.12 -21.56 0.07
CA GLY A 304 9.46 -21.53 -1.23
C GLY A 304 8.17 -22.36 -1.33
N LYS A 305 7.62 -22.85 -0.20
CA LYS A 305 6.35 -23.56 -0.11
C LYS A 305 5.23 -22.59 0.28
N ASP A 306 4.01 -22.86 -0.14
CA ASP A 306 2.85 -22.09 0.29
C ASP A 306 2.63 -22.27 1.80
N PHE A 307 2.22 -21.20 2.50
CA PHE A 307 1.96 -21.24 3.94
C PHE A 307 0.75 -22.10 4.28
N TYR A 308 -0.27 -22.10 3.42
CA TYR A 308 -1.53 -22.82 3.63
C TYR A 308 -1.88 -23.65 2.41
N GLY A 309 -2.64 -24.72 2.62
CA GLY A 309 -3.21 -25.51 1.54
C GLY A 309 -4.27 -24.71 0.75
N PRO A 310 -4.48 -25.01 -0.51
CA PRO A 310 -5.34 -24.24 -1.39
C PRO A 310 -6.82 -24.22 -0.98
N TYR A 311 -7.26 -25.18 -0.17
CA TYR A 311 -8.65 -25.34 0.28
C TYR A 311 -8.84 -25.23 1.79
N ASP A 312 -7.75 -25.10 2.57
CA ASP A 312 -7.79 -25.05 4.04
C ASP A 312 -8.76 -23.99 4.57
N ALA A 313 -8.86 -22.84 3.87
CA ALA A 313 -9.79 -21.77 4.23
C ALA A 313 -11.26 -22.18 4.04
N GLN A 314 -11.58 -22.85 2.93
CA GLN A 314 -12.93 -23.37 2.67
C GLN A 314 -13.31 -24.47 3.68
N GLU A 315 -12.40 -25.36 3.99
CA GLU A 315 -12.59 -26.43 4.95
C GLU A 315 -12.87 -25.89 6.36
N LEU A 316 -12.08 -24.89 6.81
CA LEU A 316 -12.28 -24.30 8.13
C LEU A 316 -13.61 -23.53 8.24
N VAL A 317 -13.98 -22.74 7.23
CA VAL A 317 -15.28 -22.05 7.21
C VAL A 317 -16.43 -23.05 7.20
N THR A 318 -16.31 -24.14 6.42
CA THR A 318 -17.32 -25.22 6.37
C THR A 318 -17.46 -25.92 7.71
N LYS A 319 -16.35 -26.16 8.43
CA LYS A 319 -16.34 -26.77 9.76
C LYS A 319 -17.19 -25.97 10.76
N TYR A 320 -17.18 -24.65 10.67
CA TYR A 320 -17.91 -23.76 11.58
C TYR A 320 -19.21 -23.20 11.00
N LYS A 321 -19.73 -23.75 9.90
CA LYS A 321 -20.89 -23.23 9.18
C LYS A 321 -22.13 -23.01 10.05
N ASP A 322 -22.41 -23.96 10.96
CA ASP A 322 -23.61 -23.93 11.81
C ASP A 322 -23.53 -22.83 12.89
N GLU A 323 -22.31 -22.51 13.36
CA GLU A 323 -22.08 -21.42 14.32
C GLU A 323 -21.98 -20.06 13.63
N LEU A 324 -21.37 -20.03 12.45
CA LEU A 324 -21.25 -18.82 11.65
C LEU A 324 -22.62 -18.33 11.16
N ASP A 325 -23.55 -19.24 10.88
CA ASP A 325 -24.86 -18.92 10.31
C ASP A 325 -24.73 -17.97 9.10
N ILE A 326 -23.73 -18.23 8.28
CA ILE A 326 -23.47 -17.64 6.96
C ILE A 326 -23.02 -18.76 6.04
N GLU A 327 -23.63 -18.87 4.87
CA GLU A 327 -23.36 -19.95 3.94
C GLU A 327 -22.08 -19.70 3.15
N MET A 328 -21.15 -20.65 3.16
CA MET A 328 -19.93 -20.59 2.37
C MET A 328 -20.25 -20.94 0.91
N VAL A 329 -19.84 -20.05 0.00
CA VAL A 329 -19.90 -20.27 -1.45
C VAL A 329 -18.48 -20.49 -1.95
N PRO A 330 -18.14 -21.66 -2.50
CA PRO A 330 -16.79 -21.90 -2.99
C PRO A 330 -16.50 -21.05 -4.21
N PHE A 331 -15.33 -20.43 -4.24
CA PHE A 331 -14.83 -19.71 -5.41
C PHE A 331 -14.54 -20.70 -6.54
N GLN A 332 -15.19 -20.50 -7.68
CA GLN A 332 -14.93 -21.26 -8.89
C GLN A 332 -14.00 -20.46 -9.81
N MET A 333 -12.88 -21.05 -10.19
CA MET A 333 -11.98 -20.43 -11.16
C MET A 333 -12.70 -20.40 -12.51
N MET A 334 -12.86 -19.19 -13.08
CA MET A 334 -13.53 -18.96 -14.36
C MET A 334 -12.49 -18.86 -15.48
N SER A 335 -12.74 -19.52 -16.60
CA SER A 335 -11.96 -19.38 -17.82
C SER A 335 -12.83 -18.94 -18.99
N TYR A 336 -12.27 -18.16 -19.90
CA TYR A 336 -12.97 -17.67 -21.07
C TYR A 336 -12.87 -18.68 -22.21
N ILE A 337 -14.01 -18.95 -22.89
CA ILE A 337 -14.10 -19.82 -24.05
C ILE A 337 -14.33 -18.96 -25.29
N PRO A 338 -13.29 -18.73 -26.13
CA PRO A 338 -13.36 -17.80 -27.26
C PRO A 338 -14.45 -18.15 -28.29
N ASP A 339 -14.62 -19.42 -28.60
CA ASP A 339 -15.56 -19.89 -29.61
C ASP A 339 -17.04 -19.66 -29.26
N GLN A 340 -17.33 -19.49 -27.95
CA GLN A 340 -18.68 -19.30 -27.45
C GLN A 340 -18.90 -17.91 -26.86
N ASP A 341 -17.85 -17.11 -26.70
CA ASP A 341 -17.85 -15.79 -26.04
C ASP A 341 -18.46 -15.83 -24.63
N ILE A 342 -18.13 -16.86 -23.84
CA ILE A 342 -18.63 -17.05 -22.46
C ILE A 342 -17.51 -17.34 -21.48
N TYR A 343 -17.79 -17.08 -20.20
CA TYR A 343 -17.02 -17.59 -19.08
C TYR A 343 -17.66 -18.83 -18.47
N MET A 344 -16.82 -19.83 -18.18
CA MET A 344 -17.26 -21.08 -17.56
C MET A 344 -16.29 -21.48 -16.43
N PRO A 345 -16.78 -22.10 -15.34
CA PRO A 345 -15.92 -22.70 -14.34
C PRO A 345 -15.00 -23.74 -14.97
N VAL A 346 -13.72 -23.73 -14.59
CA VAL A 346 -12.70 -24.61 -15.18
C VAL A 346 -13.07 -26.09 -15.05
N ASP A 347 -13.69 -26.48 -13.95
CA ASP A 347 -14.15 -27.84 -13.66
C ASP A 347 -15.37 -28.28 -14.47
N GLU A 348 -16.11 -27.35 -15.07
CA GLU A 348 -17.25 -27.62 -15.96
C GLU A 348 -16.89 -27.60 -17.44
N ILE A 349 -15.67 -27.20 -17.82
CA ILE A 349 -15.24 -27.08 -19.22
C ILE A 349 -14.99 -28.48 -19.80
N PRO A 350 -15.62 -28.82 -20.96
CA PRO A 350 -15.38 -30.09 -21.64
C PRO A 350 -13.89 -30.26 -22.03
N LYS A 351 -13.39 -31.49 -21.91
CA LYS A 351 -12.01 -31.80 -22.32
C LYS A 351 -11.80 -31.48 -23.80
N GLY A 352 -10.70 -30.79 -24.10
CA GLY A 352 -10.35 -30.38 -25.46
C GLY A 352 -10.89 -29.02 -25.90
N THR A 353 -11.68 -28.34 -25.05
CA THR A 353 -12.12 -26.97 -25.34
C THR A 353 -10.95 -25.99 -25.22
N VAL A 354 -10.82 -25.11 -26.22
CA VAL A 354 -9.81 -24.04 -26.21
C VAL A 354 -10.27 -22.96 -25.22
N THR A 355 -9.39 -22.59 -24.31
CA THR A 355 -9.63 -21.53 -23.32
C THR A 355 -8.60 -20.43 -23.46
N ALA A 356 -8.96 -19.21 -23.07
CA ALA A 356 -8.03 -18.08 -23.00
C ALA A 356 -7.99 -17.51 -21.58
N ASP A 357 -6.79 -17.17 -21.13
CA ASP A 357 -6.53 -16.55 -19.85
C ASP A 357 -5.35 -15.59 -19.93
N ILE A 358 -5.32 -14.60 -19.04
CA ILE A 358 -4.20 -13.66 -18.88
C ILE A 358 -3.77 -13.71 -17.41
N SER A 359 -2.55 -14.19 -17.18
CA SER A 359 -1.98 -14.21 -15.83
C SER A 359 -1.72 -12.78 -15.31
N GLY A 360 -1.67 -12.62 -14.00
CA GLY A 360 -1.32 -11.33 -13.39
C GLY A 360 0.06 -10.80 -13.84
N THR A 361 1.00 -11.68 -14.14
CA THR A 361 2.32 -11.31 -14.70
C THR A 361 2.19 -10.77 -16.12
N GLU A 362 1.40 -11.42 -16.97
CA GLU A 362 1.15 -10.96 -18.33
C GLU A 362 0.35 -9.66 -18.35
N LEU A 363 -0.63 -9.50 -17.47
CA LEU A 363 -1.34 -8.24 -17.32
C LEU A 363 -0.40 -7.08 -16.95
N ARG A 364 0.47 -7.28 -15.96
CA ARG A 364 1.47 -6.27 -15.58
C ARG A 364 2.42 -5.95 -16.74
N ARG A 365 2.83 -6.96 -17.50
CA ARG A 365 3.66 -6.75 -18.70
C ARG A 365 2.92 -5.89 -19.72
N ARG A 366 1.65 -6.19 -20.03
CA ARG A 366 0.83 -5.41 -20.98
C ARG A 366 0.60 -3.97 -20.53
N LEU A 367 0.35 -3.75 -19.24
CA LEU A 367 0.25 -2.40 -18.67
C LEU A 367 1.56 -1.64 -18.86
N LYS A 368 2.69 -2.26 -18.48
CA LYS A 368 4.03 -1.65 -18.58
C LYS A 368 4.45 -1.31 -20.02
N THR A 369 4.10 -2.16 -20.99
CA THR A 369 4.47 -1.98 -22.41
C THR A 369 3.43 -1.22 -23.22
N GLY A 370 2.26 -0.91 -22.66
CA GLY A 370 1.14 -0.33 -23.39
C GLY A 370 0.45 -1.32 -24.36
N ALA A 371 0.80 -2.62 -24.31
CA ALA A 371 0.21 -3.64 -25.18
C ALA A 371 -1.31 -3.78 -24.96
N PRO A 372 -2.10 -4.14 -25.99
CA PRO A 372 -3.54 -4.28 -25.88
C PRO A 372 -3.97 -5.29 -24.81
N ILE A 373 -4.97 -4.92 -24.01
CA ILE A 373 -5.65 -5.82 -23.08
C ILE A 373 -7.01 -6.14 -23.69
N PRO A 374 -7.30 -7.42 -23.99
CA PRO A 374 -8.51 -7.79 -24.70
C PRO A 374 -9.78 -7.52 -23.88
N ASP A 375 -10.87 -7.16 -24.56
CA ASP A 375 -12.16 -6.87 -23.94
C ASP A 375 -12.77 -8.10 -23.23
N TRP A 376 -12.49 -9.31 -23.72
CA TRP A 376 -12.91 -10.52 -23.04
C TRP A 376 -12.24 -10.68 -21.66
N PHE A 377 -11.03 -10.13 -21.45
CA PHE A 377 -10.36 -10.20 -20.16
C PHE A 377 -10.83 -9.11 -19.18
N SER A 378 -10.96 -7.87 -19.65
CA SER A 378 -11.33 -6.75 -18.79
C SER A 378 -12.08 -5.67 -19.58
N TYR A 379 -12.98 -4.98 -18.89
CA TYR A 379 -13.73 -3.86 -19.47
C TYR A 379 -12.81 -2.67 -19.76
N GLU A 380 -13.09 -1.95 -20.85
CA GLU A 380 -12.33 -0.77 -21.26
C GLU A 380 -12.19 0.27 -20.13
N ALA A 381 -13.28 0.54 -19.40
CA ALA A 381 -13.27 1.47 -18.27
C ALA A 381 -12.31 1.03 -17.15
N VAL A 382 -12.20 -0.28 -16.88
CA VAL A 382 -11.23 -0.83 -15.91
C VAL A 382 -9.81 -0.70 -16.43
N VAL A 383 -9.59 -1.04 -17.71
CA VAL A 383 -8.27 -0.92 -18.37
C VAL A 383 -7.79 0.52 -18.35
N LYS A 384 -8.69 1.48 -18.58
CA LYS A 384 -8.38 2.91 -18.51
C LYS A 384 -7.86 3.31 -17.13
N VAL A 385 -8.58 2.95 -16.06
CA VAL A 385 -8.16 3.22 -14.68
C VAL A 385 -6.78 2.63 -14.39
N LEU A 386 -6.56 1.36 -14.77
CA LEU A 386 -5.28 0.70 -14.55
C LEU A 386 -4.13 1.38 -15.31
N ARG A 387 -4.37 1.85 -16.54
CA ARG A 387 -3.35 2.56 -17.34
C ARG A 387 -3.05 3.96 -16.81
N GLU A 388 -4.02 4.63 -16.20
CA GLU A 388 -3.81 5.91 -15.52
C GLU A 388 -2.93 5.75 -14.27
N SER A 389 -3.16 4.69 -13.50
CA SER A 389 -2.41 4.41 -12.27
C SER A 389 -1.05 3.73 -12.53
N TYR A 390 -0.98 2.93 -13.58
CA TYR A 390 0.23 2.22 -14.03
C TYR A 390 0.54 2.60 -15.48
N PRO A 391 1.02 3.82 -15.73
CA PRO A 391 1.31 4.28 -17.07
C PRO A 391 2.40 3.43 -17.71
N ALA A 392 2.32 3.24 -19.02
CA ALA A 392 3.36 2.59 -19.81
C ALA A 392 4.72 3.28 -19.56
N LYS A 393 5.80 2.52 -19.66
CA LYS A 393 7.13 2.99 -19.28
C LYS A 393 7.52 4.29 -19.97
N GLN A 394 7.13 4.45 -21.22
CA GLN A 394 7.30 5.68 -22.01
C GLN A 394 6.61 6.92 -21.42
N LYS A 395 5.59 6.74 -20.56
CA LYS A 395 4.87 7.84 -19.88
C LYS A 395 5.32 8.06 -18.45
N GLN A 396 6.19 7.22 -17.92
CA GLN A 396 6.75 7.36 -16.57
C GLN A 396 7.81 8.45 -16.53
N GLY A 397 7.90 9.15 -15.42
CA GLY A 397 8.99 10.07 -15.17
C GLY A 397 10.31 9.31 -14.93
N PHE A 398 11.41 10.04 -15.06
CA PHE A 398 12.75 9.53 -14.81
C PHE A 398 13.71 10.66 -14.39
N THR A 399 14.81 10.28 -13.76
CA THR A 399 15.88 11.20 -13.38
C THR A 399 17.18 10.79 -14.04
N VAL A 400 17.81 11.71 -14.77
CA VAL A 400 19.18 11.61 -15.26
C VAL A 400 20.06 12.48 -14.37
N LEU A 401 20.96 11.87 -13.61
CA LEU A 401 21.93 12.59 -12.77
C LEU A 401 23.30 12.59 -13.44
N LEU A 402 23.74 13.79 -13.86
CA LEU A 402 25.05 14.01 -14.46
C LEU A 402 26.04 14.44 -13.36
N THR A 403 27.08 13.66 -13.14
CA THR A 403 28.11 13.94 -12.14
C THR A 403 29.49 14.08 -12.81
N GLY A 404 30.32 14.98 -12.31
CA GLY A 404 31.66 15.24 -12.83
C GLY A 404 32.27 16.46 -12.19
N TYR A 405 33.48 16.83 -12.62
CA TYR A 405 34.16 18.01 -12.15
C TYR A 405 33.42 19.30 -12.51
N VAL A 406 33.77 20.38 -11.80
CA VAL A 406 33.40 21.74 -12.22
C VAL A 406 33.88 21.95 -13.66
N ASN A 407 33.03 22.56 -14.50
CA ASN A 407 33.36 22.80 -15.91
C ASN A 407 33.55 21.52 -16.77
N SER A 408 33.08 20.34 -16.29
CA SER A 408 33.10 19.09 -17.08
C SER A 408 32.19 19.11 -18.29
N GLY A 409 31.24 20.07 -18.34
CA GLY A 409 30.22 20.20 -19.38
C GLY A 409 28.86 19.62 -19.04
N ALA A 410 28.65 19.14 -17.81
CA ALA A 410 27.36 18.56 -17.37
C ALA A 410 26.17 19.50 -17.61
N ASN A 411 26.29 20.80 -17.29
CA ASN A 411 25.22 21.77 -17.53
C ASN A 411 24.91 21.98 -19.03
N ALA A 412 25.95 21.90 -19.89
CA ALA A 412 25.75 22.02 -21.34
C ALA A 412 25.04 20.80 -21.94
N ILE A 413 25.41 19.60 -21.48
CA ILE A 413 24.71 18.36 -21.83
C ILE A 413 23.25 18.44 -21.34
N ALA A 414 23.01 18.88 -20.10
CA ALA A 414 21.68 19.01 -19.55
C ALA A 414 20.76 19.93 -20.37
N LYS A 415 21.27 21.07 -20.82
CA LYS A 415 20.53 22.00 -21.70
C LYS A 415 20.27 21.44 -23.09
N ALA A 416 21.21 20.68 -23.64
CA ALA A 416 21.01 20.00 -24.91
C ALA A 416 19.90 18.91 -24.80
N LEU A 417 19.92 18.11 -23.74
CA LEU A 417 18.88 17.13 -23.44
C LEU A 417 17.50 17.78 -23.23
N GLU A 418 17.44 18.87 -22.47
CA GLU A 418 16.18 19.63 -22.26
C GLU A 418 15.57 20.04 -23.60
N SER A 419 16.36 20.65 -24.47
CA SER A 419 15.89 21.08 -25.80
C SER A 419 15.38 19.91 -26.63
N GLN A 420 16.09 18.79 -26.61
CA GLN A 420 15.72 17.57 -27.34
C GLN A 420 14.43 16.94 -26.80
N PHE A 421 14.27 16.86 -25.47
CA PHE A 421 13.04 16.33 -24.85
C PHE A 421 11.83 17.22 -25.12
N GLN A 422 11.96 18.52 -25.06
CA GLN A 422 10.87 19.44 -25.40
C GLN A 422 10.49 19.38 -26.88
N GLN A 423 11.45 19.23 -27.75
CA GLN A 423 11.24 19.17 -29.19
C GLN A 423 10.64 17.85 -29.67
N GLN A 424 11.08 16.72 -29.11
CA GLN A 424 10.71 15.40 -29.63
C GLN A 424 9.52 14.77 -28.90
N ALA A 425 9.37 14.96 -27.62
CA ALA A 425 8.53 14.13 -26.78
C ALA A 425 7.29 14.81 -26.20
N GLY A 426 7.13 16.13 -26.32
CA GLY A 426 6.02 16.85 -25.67
C GLY A 426 5.93 16.59 -24.16
N ARG A 427 7.05 16.24 -23.54
CA ARG A 427 7.16 15.85 -22.12
C ARG A 427 7.67 17.01 -21.29
N SER A 428 7.07 17.20 -20.11
CA SER A 428 7.62 18.15 -19.13
C SER A 428 9.05 17.75 -18.74
N CYS A 429 9.97 18.69 -18.88
CA CYS A 429 11.38 18.53 -18.51
C CYS A 429 11.75 19.54 -17.44
N SER A 430 12.44 19.10 -16.39
CA SER A 430 12.93 19.95 -15.31
C SER A 430 14.44 19.84 -15.19
N LEU A 431 15.12 21.01 -15.22
CA LEU A 431 16.55 21.10 -14.96
C LEU A 431 16.81 21.44 -13.49
N LEU A 432 17.51 20.56 -12.79
CA LEU A 432 18.01 20.77 -11.45
C LEU A 432 19.53 21.04 -11.52
N LEU A 433 19.87 22.26 -11.97
CA LEU A 433 21.27 22.67 -12.10
C LEU A 433 21.90 22.83 -10.73
N GLY A 434 23.09 22.26 -10.51
CA GLY A 434 23.73 22.19 -9.20
C GLY A 434 24.00 23.52 -8.54
N ASP A 435 24.34 24.56 -9.31
CA ASP A 435 24.57 25.94 -8.84
C ASP A 435 23.22 26.59 -8.43
N ILE A 436 22.16 26.41 -9.21
CA ILE A 436 20.83 26.95 -8.90
C ILE A 436 20.26 26.26 -7.66
N ILE A 437 20.33 24.94 -7.58
CA ILE A 437 19.89 24.20 -6.38
C ILE A 437 20.65 24.66 -5.14
N ARG A 438 21.93 24.93 -5.29
CA ARG A 438 22.75 25.43 -4.19
C ARG A 438 22.33 26.83 -3.74
N SER A 439 22.00 27.74 -4.65
CA SER A 439 21.55 29.09 -4.32
C SER A 439 20.12 29.14 -3.78
N GLU A 440 19.20 28.33 -4.32
CA GLU A 440 17.77 28.43 -4.00
C GLU A 440 17.33 27.51 -2.85
N LEU A 441 17.87 26.28 -2.78
CA LEU A 441 17.45 25.29 -1.79
C LEU A 441 18.47 25.01 -0.68
N SER A 442 19.73 25.43 -0.85
CA SER A 442 20.81 25.07 0.04
C SER A 442 21.81 26.22 0.25
N ALA A 443 21.32 27.47 0.19
CA ALA A 443 22.14 28.66 0.33
C ALA A 443 22.90 28.73 1.65
N GLU A 444 22.34 28.16 2.72
CA GLU A 444 22.94 28.11 4.04
C GLU A 444 24.03 27.03 4.19
N LEU A 445 24.15 26.08 3.25
CA LEU A 445 25.10 24.99 3.33
C LEU A 445 26.46 25.38 2.75
N GLY A 446 27.53 25.04 3.45
CA GLY A 446 28.90 25.13 2.97
C GLY A 446 29.31 23.97 2.07
N PHE A 447 30.61 23.64 2.05
CA PHE A 447 31.18 22.61 1.18
C PHE A 447 31.81 21.44 1.95
N ALA A 448 31.57 21.36 3.27
CA ALA A 448 31.97 20.18 4.04
C ALA A 448 31.25 18.91 3.52
N PRO A 449 31.83 17.72 3.71
CA PRO A 449 31.26 16.46 3.19
C PRO A 449 29.80 16.24 3.59
N GLU A 450 29.43 16.52 4.84
CA GLU A 450 28.08 16.38 5.40
C GLU A 450 27.11 17.35 4.74
N GLU A 451 27.54 18.59 4.47
CA GLU A 451 26.73 19.62 3.82
C GLU A 451 26.52 19.30 2.33
N ARG A 452 27.51 18.76 1.65
CA ARG A 452 27.40 18.26 0.27
C ARG A 452 26.43 17.06 0.22
N HIS A 453 26.51 16.18 1.20
CA HIS A 453 25.57 15.07 1.34
C HIS A 453 24.14 15.59 1.50
N LYS A 454 23.91 16.52 2.42
CA LYS A 454 22.58 17.13 2.67
C LYS A 454 22.02 17.86 1.45
N ASN A 455 22.87 18.60 0.71
CA ASN A 455 22.48 19.24 -0.54
C ASN A 455 22.02 18.21 -1.58
N LEU A 456 22.75 17.11 -1.74
CA LEU A 456 22.37 16.04 -2.68
C LEU A 456 21.10 15.31 -2.26
N GLN A 457 20.85 15.12 -0.96
CA GLN A 457 19.59 14.57 -0.45
C GLN A 457 18.40 15.47 -0.79
N ARG A 458 18.50 16.79 -0.63
CA ARG A 458 17.45 17.74 -1.01
C ARG A 458 17.16 17.69 -2.51
N LEU A 459 18.21 17.67 -3.32
CA LEU A 459 18.09 17.52 -4.77
C LEU A 459 17.41 16.19 -5.12
N ALA A 460 17.77 15.09 -4.48
CA ALA A 460 17.17 13.78 -4.70
C ALA A 460 15.68 13.74 -4.33
N PHE A 461 15.29 14.41 -3.25
CA PHE A 461 13.89 14.56 -2.87
C PHE A 461 13.09 15.30 -3.97
N VAL A 462 13.56 16.46 -4.42
CA VAL A 462 12.90 17.23 -5.48
C VAL A 462 12.84 16.43 -6.79
N ALA A 463 13.92 15.75 -7.16
CA ALA A 463 13.98 14.91 -8.35
C ALA A 463 12.97 13.74 -8.29
N ALA A 464 12.83 13.10 -7.12
CA ALA A 464 11.86 12.03 -6.92
C ALA A 464 10.42 12.53 -7.08
N GLU A 465 10.05 13.68 -6.48
CA GLU A 465 8.71 14.26 -6.57
C GLU A 465 8.36 14.63 -8.03
N LEU A 466 9.27 15.26 -8.75
CA LEU A 466 9.07 15.61 -10.16
C LEU A 466 8.97 14.36 -11.05
N SER A 467 9.82 13.37 -10.82
CA SER A 467 9.78 12.09 -11.54
C SER A 467 8.47 11.35 -11.26
N ARG A 468 7.99 11.35 -10.02
CA ARG A 468 6.69 10.77 -9.63
C ARG A 468 5.53 11.44 -10.36
N ALA A 469 5.62 12.74 -10.59
CA ALA A 469 4.65 13.51 -11.38
C ALA A 469 4.75 13.27 -12.91
N GLY A 470 5.68 12.42 -13.37
CA GLY A 470 5.83 12.06 -14.78
C GLY A 470 6.85 12.91 -15.56
N ALA A 471 7.56 13.83 -14.92
CA ALA A 471 8.55 14.68 -15.59
C ALA A 471 9.85 13.92 -15.93
N ALA A 472 10.52 14.36 -17.00
CA ALA A 472 11.93 14.09 -17.23
C ALA A 472 12.76 15.06 -16.39
N VAL A 473 13.54 14.55 -15.44
CA VAL A 473 14.37 15.35 -14.57
C VAL A 473 15.84 15.19 -14.97
N ILE A 474 16.53 16.29 -15.19
CA ILE A 474 17.96 16.32 -15.47
C ILE A 474 18.64 17.09 -14.36
N ALA A 475 19.48 16.42 -13.60
CA ALA A 475 20.18 17.00 -12.45
C ALA A 475 21.68 17.02 -12.68
N THR A 476 22.35 18.14 -12.33
CA THR A 476 23.79 18.32 -12.56
C THR A 476 24.56 18.67 -11.29
N PRO A 477 24.41 17.91 -10.18
CA PRO A 477 25.29 18.12 -9.03
C PRO A 477 26.69 17.59 -9.34
N ILE A 478 27.70 18.19 -8.72
CA ILE A 478 29.07 17.60 -8.75
C ILE A 478 29.01 16.20 -8.11
N ALA A 479 28.37 16.08 -6.95
CA ALA A 479 28.15 14.81 -6.22
C ALA A 479 29.43 13.96 -6.10
N PRO A 480 30.51 14.46 -5.43
CA PRO A 480 31.82 13.84 -5.51
C PRO A 480 31.93 12.50 -4.77
N TYR A 481 31.05 12.21 -3.82
CA TYR A 481 31.14 11.03 -2.95
C TYR A 481 30.20 9.92 -3.38
N ASP A 482 30.71 8.70 -3.51
CA ASP A 482 29.97 7.52 -3.97
C ASP A 482 28.80 7.15 -3.03
N ALA A 483 29.05 7.18 -1.72
CA ALA A 483 28.01 6.90 -0.73
C ALA A 483 26.80 7.85 -0.86
N SER A 484 27.07 9.15 -1.11
CA SER A 484 26.01 10.15 -1.28
C SER A 484 25.20 9.91 -2.55
N ARG A 485 25.87 9.53 -3.66
CA ARG A 485 25.19 9.19 -4.92
C ARG A 485 24.31 7.95 -4.78
N LYS A 486 24.78 6.92 -4.09
CA LYS A 486 24.01 5.69 -3.82
C LYS A 486 22.76 5.95 -2.98
N LEU A 487 22.84 6.80 -1.97
CA LEU A 487 21.68 7.19 -1.17
C LEU A 487 20.69 8.02 -1.99
N ALA A 488 21.15 8.96 -2.82
CA ALA A 488 20.29 9.72 -3.72
C ALA A 488 19.57 8.80 -4.73
N LYS A 489 20.31 7.86 -5.35
CA LYS A 489 19.76 6.82 -6.24
C LYS A 489 18.68 5.99 -5.56
N SER A 490 18.97 5.50 -4.35
CA SER A 490 18.02 4.70 -3.57
C SER A 490 16.75 5.49 -3.27
N HIS A 491 16.87 6.74 -2.85
CA HIS A 491 15.74 7.61 -2.56
C HIS A 491 14.86 7.85 -3.80
N ILE A 492 15.46 8.16 -4.95
CA ILE A 492 14.74 8.41 -6.21
C ILE A 492 14.04 7.13 -6.69
N ILE A 493 14.70 5.97 -6.61
CA ILE A 493 14.11 4.69 -7.00
C ILE A 493 12.91 4.35 -6.11
N GLN A 494 13.01 4.56 -4.80
CA GLN A 494 11.95 4.23 -3.86
C GLN A 494 10.73 5.16 -3.97
N ASN A 495 10.94 6.45 -4.28
CA ASN A 495 9.90 7.47 -4.20
C ASN A 495 9.50 8.09 -5.55
N GLY A 496 10.22 7.80 -6.63
CA GLY A 496 10.08 8.49 -7.93
C GLY A 496 8.97 7.97 -8.84
N GLY A 497 8.01 7.19 -8.35
CA GLY A 497 6.84 6.77 -9.13
C GLY A 497 6.27 5.41 -8.76
N ALA A 498 5.09 5.08 -9.29
CA ALA A 498 4.42 3.80 -9.09
C ALA A 498 5.25 2.64 -9.68
N GLY A 499 5.67 1.71 -8.83
CA GLY A 499 6.53 0.59 -9.22
C GLY A 499 8.03 0.89 -9.16
N GLY A 500 8.42 2.04 -8.60
CA GLY A 500 9.80 2.52 -8.47
C GLY A 500 10.17 3.58 -9.51
N GLY A 501 10.98 4.56 -9.10
CA GLY A 501 11.47 5.62 -9.98
C GLY A 501 12.53 5.10 -10.97
N ASN A 502 12.56 5.70 -12.14
CA ASN A 502 13.62 5.43 -13.12
C ASN A 502 14.79 6.39 -12.88
N PHE A 503 15.99 5.86 -12.67
CA PHE A 503 17.19 6.64 -12.38
C PHE A 503 18.35 6.21 -13.27
N PHE A 504 19.06 7.18 -13.82
CA PHE A 504 20.24 6.99 -14.66
C PHE A 504 21.37 7.86 -14.16
N LEU A 505 22.51 7.24 -13.86
CA LEU A 505 23.73 7.92 -13.48
C LEU A 505 24.63 8.07 -14.70
N VAL A 506 24.91 9.31 -15.08
CA VAL A 506 25.84 9.63 -16.16
C VAL A 506 27.09 10.25 -15.57
N HIS A 507 28.23 9.59 -15.75
CA HIS A 507 29.54 10.12 -15.40
C HIS A 507 30.09 10.99 -16.54
N VAL A 508 30.21 12.29 -16.31
CA VAL A 508 30.87 13.22 -17.23
C VAL A 508 32.35 13.22 -16.91
N ALA A 509 33.07 12.28 -17.52
CA ALA A 509 34.48 11.94 -17.25
C ALA A 509 35.47 12.86 -17.95
N THR A 510 35.06 14.08 -18.28
CA THR A 510 36.00 15.09 -18.84
C THR A 510 37.19 15.27 -17.90
N PRO A 511 38.44 15.07 -18.36
CA PRO A 511 39.64 15.13 -17.53
C PRO A 511 39.80 16.48 -16.80
N LEU A 512 40.32 16.42 -15.57
CA LEU A 512 40.51 17.60 -14.73
C LEU A 512 41.33 18.70 -15.43
N GLU A 513 42.40 18.31 -16.10
CA GLU A 513 43.27 19.21 -16.84
C GLU A 513 42.53 19.91 -17.99
N TYR A 514 41.61 19.22 -18.63
CA TYR A 514 40.78 19.82 -19.67
C TYR A 514 39.78 20.81 -19.07
N CYS A 515 39.13 20.45 -17.94
CA CYS A 515 38.21 21.32 -17.21
C CYS A 515 38.92 22.61 -16.76
N GLU A 516 40.12 22.49 -16.23
CA GLU A 516 40.96 23.61 -15.79
C GLU A 516 41.39 24.51 -16.97
N LYS A 517 41.84 23.90 -18.07
CA LYS A 517 42.27 24.62 -19.29
C LYS A 517 41.13 25.42 -19.92
N THR A 518 39.92 24.93 -19.85
CA THR A 518 38.74 25.56 -20.46
C THR A 518 37.96 26.46 -19.49
N ASP A 519 38.42 26.60 -18.23
CA ASP A 519 37.75 27.40 -17.20
C ASP A 519 37.91 28.90 -17.45
N ARG A 520 36.88 29.52 -18.05
CA ARG A 520 36.83 30.96 -18.32
C ARG A 520 36.51 31.80 -17.08
N ARG A 521 35.96 31.19 -16.01
CA ARG A 521 35.62 31.88 -14.75
C ARG A 521 36.78 31.96 -13.79
N GLY A 522 37.88 31.25 -14.05
CA GLY A 522 39.07 31.22 -13.25
C GLY A 522 38.92 30.59 -11.86
N VAL A 523 37.88 29.74 -11.68
CA VAL A 523 37.59 29.13 -10.36
C VAL A 523 38.70 28.12 -9.98
N TYR A 524 39.27 27.39 -10.93
CA TYR A 524 40.38 26.50 -10.70
C TYR A 524 41.66 27.25 -10.28
N ALA A 525 41.95 28.36 -10.95
CA ALA A 525 43.09 29.23 -10.59
C ALA A 525 42.93 29.76 -9.15
N LYS A 526 41.72 30.16 -8.75
CA LYS A 526 41.44 30.60 -7.37
C LYS A 526 41.62 29.46 -6.37
N ALA A 527 41.10 28.25 -6.69
CA ALA A 527 41.25 27.07 -5.85
C ALA A 527 42.76 26.71 -5.66
N ARG A 528 43.54 26.73 -6.73
CA ARG A 528 45.00 26.46 -6.64
C ARG A 528 45.77 27.50 -5.82
N ARG A 529 45.32 28.75 -5.78
CA ARG A 529 45.87 29.76 -4.88
C ARG A 529 45.35 29.68 -3.44
N GLY A 530 44.46 28.74 -3.15
CA GLY A 530 43.86 28.56 -1.81
C GLY A 530 42.78 29.58 -1.44
N GLU A 531 42.32 30.39 -2.42
CA GLU A 531 41.22 31.35 -2.24
C GLU A 531 39.85 30.65 -2.11
N ILE A 532 39.72 29.48 -2.72
CA ILE A 532 38.57 28.60 -2.59
C ILE A 532 39.03 27.28 -1.98
N LYS A 533 38.46 26.91 -0.84
CA LYS A 533 38.77 25.65 -0.14
C LYS A 533 37.68 24.62 -0.36
N GLY A 534 38.02 23.34 -0.18
CA GLY A 534 37.10 22.22 -0.40
C GLY A 534 36.69 22.09 -1.88
N PHE A 535 37.61 22.40 -2.80
CA PHE A 535 37.29 22.38 -4.23
C PHE A 535 37.56 20.99 -4.82
N THR A 536 36.52 20.36 -5.34
CA THR A 536 36.57 19.00 -5.87
C THR A 536 37.57 18.86 -7.01
N GLY A 537 38.51 17.96 -6.85
CA GLY A 537 39.61 17.70 -7.80
C GLY A 537 40.91 18.49 -7.51
N ILE A 538 40.89 19.42 -6.55
CA ILE A 538 42.11 20.19 -6.13
C ILE A 538 42.48 19.80 -4.69
N ASP A 539 41.69 20.21 -3.70
CA ASP A 539 41.91 19.93 -2.27
C ASP A 539 40.81 19.03 -1.66
N ASP A 540 39.81 18.67 -2.43
CA ASP A 540 38.82 17.66 -2.11
C ASP A 540 38.74 16.59 -3.21
N LYS A 541 38.52 15.32 -2.82
CA LYS A 541 38.52 14.19 -3.75
C LYS A 541 37.21 14.10 -4.55
N TYR A 542 37.33 13.56 -5.75
CA TYR A 542 36.20 13.08 -6.53
C TYR A 542 36.29 11.56 -6.64
N GLU A 543 35.30 10.86 -6.10
CA GLU A 543 35.18 9.41 -6.19
C GLU A 543 34.51 9.05 -7.51
N VAL A 544 35.26 8.49 -8.46
CA VAL A 544 34.74 8.09 -9.76
C VAL A 544 33.65 7.03 -9.57
N PRO A 545 32.43 7.21 -10.13
CA PRO A 545 31.36 6.22 -9.99
C PRO A 545 31.72 4.93 -10.74
N SER A 546 31.63 3.80 -10.05
CA SER A 546 31.82 2.46 -10.62
C SER A 546 30.54 1.86 -11.21
N ASP A 547 29.38 2.45 -10.90
CA ASP A 547 28.03 2.00 -11.26
C ASP A 547 27.30 2.99 -12.17
N ALA A 548 28.02 3.81 -12.93
CA ALA A 548 27.44 4.71 -13.91
C ALA A 548 26.79 3.93 -15.06
N ASP A 549 25.57 4.29 -15.41
CA ASP A 549 24.84 3.70 -16.55
C ASP A 549 25.47 4.11 -17.89
N LEU A 550 26.10 5.29 -17.92
CA LEU A 550 26.83 5.81 -19.07
C LEU A 550 27.99 6.70 -18.63
N THR A 551 29.09 6.63 -19.38
CA THR A 551 30.24 7.55 -19.23
C THR A 551 30.44 8.31 -20.54
N VAL A 552 30.60 9.65 -20.43
CA VAL A 552 30.86 10.56 -21.56
C VAL A 552 32.08 11.45 -21.26
N ASP A 553 32.86 11.82 -22.28
CA ASP A 553 34.09 12.61 -22.13
C ASP A 553 34.13 13.73 -23.20
N LEU A 554 33.82 14.96 -22.78
CA LEU A 554 33.77 16.10 -23.69
C LEU A 554 35.15 16.61 -24.17
N SER A 555 36.26 16.01 -23.72
CA SER A 555 37.54 16.19 -24.37
C SER A 555 37.68 15.40 -25.67
N LYS A 556 36.81 14.39 -25.88
CA LYS A 556 36.86 13.46 -27.02
C LYS A 556 35.59 13.49 -27.90
N GLU A 557 34.48 13.95 -27.36
CA GLU A 557 33.20 13.98 -28.09
C GLU A 557 32.48 15.32 -27.89
N SER A 558 31.58 15.65 -28.81
CA SER A 558 30.77 16.86 -28.73
C SER A 558 29.63 16.72 -27.73
N ILE A 559 29.09 17.86 -27.25
CA ILE A 559 27.90 17.91 -26.41
C ILE A 559 26.71 17.17 -27.08
N LEU A 560 26.53 17.36 -28.39
CA LEU A 560 25.46 16.69 -29.15
C LEU A 560 25.66 15.18 -29.21
N SER A 561 26.89 14.69 -29.39
CA SER A 561 27.18 13.26 -29.35
C SER A 561 26.90 12.67 -27.98
N ALA A 562 27.39 13.32 -26.92
CA ALA A 562 27.16 12.88 -25.55
C ALA A 562 25.65 12.85 -25.19
N SER A 563 24.88 13.90 -25.55
CA SER A 563 23.44 13.95 -25.31
C SER A 563 22.69 12.88 -26.13
N HIS A 564 23.08 12.63 -27.38
CA HIS A 564 22.49 11.57 -28.19
C HIS A 564 22.71 10.17 -27.59
N ARG A 565 23.90 9.89 -27.06
CA ARG A 565 24.18 8.62 -26.37
C ARG A 565 23.31 8.43 -25.13
N ILE A 566 23.04 9.52 -24.37
CA ILE A 566 22.13 9.48 -23.24
C ILE A 566 20.70 9.15 -23.70
N ILE A 567 20.23 9.79 -24.79
CA ILE A 567 18.92 9.51 -25.37
C ILE A 567 18.78 8.04 -25.78
N LEU A 568 19.77 7.50 -26.49
CA LEU A 568 19.78 6.08 -26.86
C LEU A 568 19.73 5.14 -25.65
N THR A 569 20.39 5.52 -24.56
CA THR A 569 20.32 4.77 -23.29
C THR A 569 18.89 4.79 -22.70
N LEU A 570 18.20 5.93 -22.74
CA LEU A 570 16.84 6.08 -22.27
C LEU A 570 15.82 5.36 -23.18
N GLU A 571 16.02 5.39 -24.50
CA GLU A 571 15.23 4.62 -25.48
C GLU A 571 15.39 3.12 -25.27
N ALA A 572 16.63 2.64 -25.11
CA ALA A 572 16.90 1.23 -24.80
C ALA A 572 16.24 0.78 -23.48
N ALA A 573 16.10 1.72 -22.54
CA ALA A 573 15.36 1.50 -21.31
C ALA A 573 13.83 1.60 -21.48
N GLY A 574 13.32 2.00 -22.65
CA GLY A 574 11.88 2.14 -22.97
C GLY A 574 11.22 3.36 -22.33
N LEU A 575 11.97 4.42 -22.06
CA LEU A 575 11.47 5.65 -21.43
C LEU A 575 11.17 6.76 -22.44
N LEU A 576 11.68 6.61 -23.63
CA LEU A 576 11.44 7.49 -24.79
C LEU A 576 10.87 6.70 -25.96
#